data_784d88717fa106a57ab67601acd1ac8c
#
_entry.id   784d88717fa106a57ab67601acd1ac8c
#
_cell.length_a   1.000
_cell.length_b   1.000
_cell.length_c   1.000
_cell.angle_alpha   90.00
_cell.angle_beta   90.00
_cell.angle_gamma   90.00
#
_symmetry.space_group_name_H-M   'P 1'
#
loop_
_entity.id
_entity.type
_entity.pdbx_description
1 polymer ?
#
loop_
_entity_poly.entity_id
_entity_poly.type
_entity_poly.pdbx_seq_one_letter_code
_entity_poly.pdbx_strand_id
1 'polypeptide(L)'
;MSKKITKRGRYIMKVLMLNGSPRTKENTFIALEEMKKVFEVEGVEAEIVQVGNKDVRGCIACRRCVELGKCVFDDVVNELAPKFEEADGIVVASPVYFASANATLIATLDRLFFSTSFDKTMKVGASVVCARRGGCSATFDELNKYFTISNMPIAASQYWNCIHGRELGEADRDEEGKQTMRVLARNMTFLMKSIELGKKQFGLPEKEEHAFTHFIR
;
A
#
# COMPACT_ATOMS: atom_id res chain seq x y z
N MET A 1 -10.17 -18.38 -5.23
CA MET A 1 -10.94 -17.30 -5.95
C MET A 1 -10.44 -17.18 -7.38
N SER A 2 -11.33 -17.12 -8.36
CA SER A 2 -10.96 -17.05 -9.79
C SER A 2 -10.48 -15.64 -10.13
N LYS A 3 -9.20 -15.52 -10.51
CA LYS A 3 -8.61 -14.24 -10.97
C LYS A 3 -9.32 -13.79 -12.26
N LYS A 4 -9.72 -12.52 -12.35
CA LYS A 4 -10.36 -11.97 -13.56
C LYS A 4 -9.40 -12.04 -14.75
N ILE A 5 -9.90 -12.56 -15.86
CA ILE A 5 -9.15 -12.70 -17.10
C ILE A 5 -9.80 -11.80 -18.16
N THR A 6 -9.01 -11.06 -18.93
CA THR A 6 -9.50 -10.26 -20.07
C THR A 6 -10.14 -11.14 -21.14
N LYS A 7 -10.94 -10.55 -22.06
CA LYS A 7 -11.45 -11.24 -23.26
C LYS A 7 -10.36 -11.87 -24.15
N ARG A 8 -9.08 -11.51 -23.93
CA ARG A 8 -7.90 -12.08 -24.62
C ARG A 8 -7.10 -13.06 -23.75
N GLY A 9 -7.67 -13.59 -22.67
CA GLY A 9 -7.01 -14.57 -21.79
C GLY A 9 -5.87 -14.01 -20.91
N ARG A 10 -5.71 -12.70 -20.82
CA ARG A 10 -4.68 -12.07 -19.96
C ARG A 10 -5.24 -11.81 -18.56
N TYR A 11 -4.44 -12.10 -17.54
CA TYR A 11 -4.72 -11.75 -16.15
C TYR A 11 -4.74 -10.22 -15.98
N ILE A 12 -5.77 -9.69 -15.32
CA ILE A 12 -5.87 -8.27 -14.97
C ILE A 12 -5.23 -8.09 -13.60
N MET A 13 -4.13 -7.36 -13.55
CA MET A 13 -3.47 -6.99 -12.29
C MET A 13 -4.30 -5.99 -11.51
N LYS A 14 -4.24 -6.08 -10.18
CA LYS A 14 -4.98 -5.23 -9.27
C LYS A 14 -4.05 -4.53 -8.29
N VAL A 15 -4.32 -3.26 -8.05
CA VAL A 15 -3.65 -2.44 -7.01
C VAL A 15 -4.69 -1.88 -6.05
N LEU A 16 -4.50 -2.17 -4.77
CA LEU A 16 -5.25 -1.53 -3.68
C LEU A 16 -4.51 -0.27 -3.25
N MET A 17 -5.20 0.88 -3.21
CA MET A 17 -4.61 2.17 -2.87
C MET A 17 -5.31 2.74 -1.64
N LEU A 18 -4.59 2.92 -0.52
CA LEU A 18 -5.15 3.42 0.73
C LEU A 18 -4.89 4.92 0.88
N ASN A 19 -5.96 5.71 0.92
CA ASN A 19 -5.86 7.14 1.24
C ASN A 19 -5.94 7.36 2.74
N GLY A 20 -4.79 7.59 3.38
CA GLY A 20 -4.65 7.88 4.81
C GLY A 20 -4.94 9.32 5.20
N SER A 21 -5.27 10.21 4.25
CA SER A 21 -5.67 11.57 4.58
C SER A 21 -7.06 11.61 5.21
N PRO A 22 -7.31 12.42 6.27
CA PRO A 22 -8.67 12.66 6.76
C PRO A 22 -9.53 13.44 5.76
N ARG A 23 -8.90 14.07 4.76
CA ARG A 23 -9.56 14.82 3.68
C ARG A 23 -9.68 13.93 2.45
N THR A 24 -10.88 13.76 1.93
CA THR A 24 -11.18 12.70 0.94
C THR A 24 -10.65 12.99 -0.46
N LYS A 25 -10.64 14.25 -0.93
CA LYS A 25 -10.29 14.60 -2.31
C LYS A 25 -9.26 15.73 -2.38
N GLU A 26 -8.28 15.70 -1.46
CA GLU A 26 -7.29 16.75 -1.32
C GLU A 26 -5.88 16.26 -1.69
N ASN A 27 -4.85 16.94 -1.23
CA ASN A 27 -3.47 16.77 -1.68
C ASN A 27 -2.96 15.32 -1.76
N THR A 28 -3.21 14.49 -0.74
CA THR A 28 -2.84 13.06 -0.77
C THR A 28 -3.64 12.28 -1.81
N PHE A 29 -4.91 12.61 -2.00
CA PHE A 29 -5.75 11.99 -3.00
C PHE A 29 -5.31 12.34 -4.42
N ILE A 30 -4.86 13.58 -4.68
CA ILE A 30 -4.31 14.01 -5.96
C ILE A 30 -3.13 13.12 -6.37
N ALA A 31 -2.24 12.79 -5.42
CA ALA A 31 -1.14 11.85 -5.69
C ALA A 31 -1.64 10.47 -6.14
N LEU A 32 -2.63 9.93 -5.45
CA LEU A 32 -3.21 8.63 -5.78
C LEU A 32 -3.97 8.66 -7.11
N GLU A 33 -4.72 9.71 -7.41
CA GLU A 33 -5.41 9.88 -8.70
C GLU A 33 -4.41 9.97 -9.87
N GLU A 34 -3.28 10.62 -9.67
CA GLU A 34 -2.24 10.71 -10.70
C GLU A 34 -1.63 9.33 -11.00
N MET A 35 -1.39 8.52 -9.96
CA MET A 35 -0.97 7.12 -10.13
C MET A 35 -2.06 6.27 -10.81
N LYS A 36 -3.31 6.43 -10.39
CA LYS A 36 -4.45 5.68 -10.91
C LYS A 36 -4.64 5.87 -12.41
N LYS A 37 -4.53 7.10 -12.91
CA LYS A 37 -4.56 7.40 -14.35
C LYS A 37 -3.51 6.59 -15.12
N VAL A 38 -2.31 6.45 -14.56
CA VAL A 38 -1.23 5.64 -15.17
C VAL A 38 -1.58 4.16 -15.12
N PHE A 39 -2.06 3.64 -14.00
CA PHE A 39 -2.49 2.23 -13.88
C PHE A 39 -3.57 1.89 -14.90
N GLU A 40 -4.55 2.76 -15.10
CA GLU A 40 -5.61 2.58 -16.10
C GLU A 40 -5.05 2.47 -17.54
N VAL A 41 -4.12 3.36 -17.92
CA VAL A 41 -3.42 3.30 -19.21
C VAL A 41 -2.60 2.02 -19.37
N GLU A 42 -1.97 1.55 -18.30
CA GLU A 42 -1.19 0.31 -18.26
C GLU A 42 -2.03 -0.98 -18.17
N GLY A 43 -3.36 -0.85 -18.10
CA GLY A 43 -4.29 -1.97 -18.00
C GLY A 43 -4.31 -2.66 -16.65
N VAL A 44 -4.00 -1.92 -15.59
CA VAL A 44 -4.05 -2.35 -14.18
C VAL A 44 -5.31 -1.79 -13.53
N GLU A 45 -6.10 -2.65 -12.87
CA GLU A 45 -7.27 -2.24 -12.08
C GLU A 45 -6.78 -1.64 -10.76
N ALA A 46 -7.08 -0.36 -10.49
CA ALA A 46 -6.66 0.33 -9.28
C ALA A 46 -7.87 0.87 -8.52
N GLU A 47 -7.98 0.50 -7.23
CA GLU A 47 -9.04 0.96 -6.34
C GLU A 47 -8.47 1.85 -5.23
N ILE A 48 -8.97 3.09 -5.11
CA ILE A 48 -8.64 3.97 -3.99
C ILE A 48 -9.67 3.79 -2.89
N VAL A 49 -9.22 3.41 -1.69
CA VAL A 49 -10.06 3.29 -0.50
C VAL A 49 -9.67 4.37 0.50
N GLN A 50 -10.67 5.13 0.93
CA GLN A 50 -10.52 6.17 1.93
C GLN A 50 -10.49 5.55 3.34
N VAL A 51 -9.37 5.72 4.06
CA VAL A 51 -9.20 5.20 5.42
C VAL A 51 -8.93 6.29 6.45
N GLY A 52 -8.30 7.39 6.07
CA GLY A 52 -7.84 8.41 7.01
C GLY A 52 -8.93 9.18 7.77
N ASN A 53 -10.18 9.11 7.36
CA ASN A 53 -11.34 9.70 8.02
C ASN A 53 -12.24 8.66 8.70
N LYS A 54 -11.81 7.41 8.79
CA LYS A 54 -12.56 6.35 9.45
C LYS A 54 -12.24 6.31 10.95
N ASP A 55 -13.19 5.83 11.73
CA ASP A 55 -12.97 5.55 13.15
C ASP A 55 -12.30 4.19 13.30
N VAL A 56 -10.96 4.19 13.33
CA VAL A 56 -10.15 2.97 13.43
C VAL A 56 -9.29 3.07 14.69
N ARG A 57 -9.59 2.20 15.65
CA ARG A 57 -8.75 2.09 16.85
C ARG A 57 -7.50 1.23 16.60
N GLY A 58 -6.46 1.48 17.37
CA GLY A 58 -5.22 0.68 17.35
C GLY A 58 -5.42 -0.79 17.74
N CYS A 59 -4.46 -1.62 17.41
CA CYS A 59 -4.44 -3.02 17.80
C CYS A 59 -4.33 -3.16 19.33
N ILE A 60 -5.16 -4.01 19.93
CA ILE A 60 -5.14 -4.30 21.38
C ILE A 60 -4.38 -5.58 21.73
N ALA A 61 -3.64 -6.14 20.81
CA ALA A 61 -2.82 -7.36 20.97
C ALA A 61 -3.60 -8.58 21.53
N CYS A 62 -4.90 -8.67 21.30
CA CYS A 62 -5.76 -9.76 21.80
C CYS A 62 -5.51 -11.12 21.14
N ARG A 63 -4.77 -11.17 20.03
CA ARG A 63 -4.43 -12.36 19.22
C ARG A 63 -5.61 -13.19 18.70
N ARG A 64 -6.86 -12.75 18.89
CA ARG A 64 -8.05 -13.45 18.40
C ARG A 64 -8.07 -13.64 16.88
N CYS A 65 -7.35 -12.80 16.14
CA CYS A 65 -7.22 -12.94 14.68
C CYS A 65 -6.54 -14.24 14.25
N VAL A 66 -5.69 -14.85 15.07
CA VAL A 66 -5.09 -16.17 14.80
C VAL A 66 -6.15 -17.26 14.64
N GLU A 67 -7.18 -17.24 15.48
CA GLU A 67 -8.29 -18.18 15.47
C GLU A 67 -9.37 -17.81 14.44
N LEU A 68 -9.69 -16.50 14.36
CA LEU A 68 -10.80 -15.99 13.55
C LEU A 68 -10.44 -15.77 12.07
N GLY A 69 -9.14 -15.69 11.72
CA GLY A 69 -8.68 -15.29 10.40
C GLY A 69 -8.98 -13.82 10.03
N LYS A 70 -9.47 -13.01 10.98
CA LYS A 70 -9.81 -11.59 10.83
C LYS A 70 -9.71 -10.84 12.15
N CYS A 71 -9.64 -9.49 12.09
CA CYS A 71 -9.66 -8.69 13.31
C CYS A 71 -11.01 -8.82 14.04
N VAL A 72 -10.98 -8.73 15.38
CA VAL A 72 -12.21 -8.77 16.21
C VAL A 72 -13.06 -7.52 16.05
N PHE A 73 -12.48 -6.40 15.67
CA PHE A 73 -13.20 -5.16 15.40
C PHE A 73 -13.76 -5.21 13.98
N ASP A 74 -15.07 -5.08 13.87
CA ASP A 74 -15.78 -5.11 12.60
C ASP A 74 -15.84 -3.69 12.00
N ASP A 75 -14.77 -3.33 11.30
CA ASP A 75 -14.58 -2.02 10.66
C ASP A 75 -13.86 -2.17 9.32
N VAL A 76 -13.42 -1.06 8.74
CA VAL A 76 -12.76 -1.00 7.43
C VAL A 76 -11.58 -1.96 7.28
N VAL A 77 -10.91 -2.36 8.37
CA VAL A 77 -9.79 -3.31 8.31
C VAL A 77 -10.24 -4.68 7.78
N ASN A 78 -11.39 -5.17 8.24
CA ASN A 78 -11.94 -6.44 7.76
C ASN A 78 -12.49 -6.33 6.32
N GLU A 79 -12.91 -5.15 5.89
CA GLU A 79 -13.31 -4.88 4.50
C GLU A 79 -12.09 -4.84 3.55
N LEU A 80 -10.96 -4.34 4.03
CA LEU A 80 -9.71 -4.25 3.27
C LEU A 80 -9.02 -5.60 3.10
N ALA A 81 -9.13 -6.50 4.07
CA ALA A 81 -8.42 -7.77 4.08
C ALA A 81 -8.61 -8.58 2.77
N PRO A 82 -9.84 -8.87 2.30
CA PRO A 82 -10.05 -9.61 1.05
C PRO A 82 -9.58 -8.82 -0.19
N LYS A 83 -9.69 -7.48 -0.19
CA LYS A 83 -9.19 -6.64 -1.28
C LYS A 83 -7.67 -6.71 -1.37
N PHE A 84 -6.98 -6.69 -0.24
CA PHE A 84 -5.52 -6.82 -0.18
C PHE A 84 -5.07 -8.23 -0.58
N GLU A 85 -5.80 -9.27 -0.19
CA GLU A 85 -5.52 -10.64 -0.63
C GLU A 85 -5.58 -10.78 -2.15
N GLU A 86 -6.60 -10.19 -2.80
CA GLU A 86 -6.77 -10.22 -4.25
C GLU A 86 -5.79 -9.34 -5.03
N ALA A 87 -5.26 -8.29 -4.42
CA ALA A 87 -4.38 -7.33 -5.08
C ALA A 87 -2.98 -7.91 -5.33
N ASP A 88 -2.37 -7.53 -6.46
CA ASP A 88 -0.97 -7.83 -6.78
C ASP A 88 -0.02 -6.81 -6.17
N GLY A 89 -0.55 -5.64 -5.82
CA GLY A 89 0.19 -4.58 -5.15
C GLY A 89 -0.69 -3.71 -4.26
N ILE A 90 -0.03 -2.99 -3.35
CA ILE A 90 -0.69 -2.04 -2.45
C ILE A 90 0.08 -0.73 -2.42
N VAL A 91 -0.65 0.38 -2.52
CA VAL A 91 -0.13 1.73 -2.29
C VAL A 91 -0.70 2.26 -0.98
N VAL A 92 0.16 2.74 -0.09
CA VAL A 92 -0.28 3.42 1.13
C VAL A 92 0.14 4.89 1.06
N ALA A 93 -0.82 5.80 1.17
CA ALA A 93 -0.60 7.22 1.03
C ALA A 93 -1.01 7.96 2.30
N SER A 94 -0.14 8.83 2.81
CA SER A 94 -0.38 9.59 4.04
C SER A 94 0.02 11.06 3.93
N PRO A 95 -0.75 11.98 4.54
CA PRO A 95 -0.19 13.26 4.91
C PRO A 95 0.85 13.07 6.02
N VAL A 96 1.81 14.01 6.07
CA VAL A 96 2.83 14.03 7.13
C VAL A 96 2.33 14.84 8.33
N TYR A 97 2.23 14.20 9.47
CA TYR A 97 1.91 14.81 10.76
C TYR A 97 3.04 14.53 11.76
N PHE A 98 3.74 15.58 12.22
CA PHE A 98 4.88 15.47 13.16
C PHE A 98 5.95 14.46 12.68
N ALA A 99 6.29 14.50 11.37
CA ALA A 99 7.23 13.59 10.72
C ALA A 99 6.86 12.09 10.81
N SER A 100 5.56 11.80 10.90
CA SER A 100 4.97 10.45 10.91
C SER A 100 3.72 10.43 10.03
N ALA A 101 3.22 9.24 9.73
CA ALA A 101 1.99 9.06 9.00
C ALA A 101 0.76 9.39 9.88
N ASN A 102 -0.39 9.62 9.24
CA ASN A 102 -1.66 9.75 9.95
C ASN A 102 -1.92 8.54 10.86
N ALA A 103 -2.21 8.79 12.13
CA ALA A 103 -2.42 7.75 13.15
C ALA A 103 -3.53 6.75 12.77
N THR A 104 -4.60 7.20 12.10
CA THR A 104 -5.66 6.31 11.61
C THR A 104 -5.14 5.33 10.54
N LEU A 105 -4.27 5.80 9.65
CA LEU A 105 -3.63 4.92 8.67
C LEU A 105 -2.72 3.90 9.37
N ILE A 106 -1.89 4.33 10.33
CA ILE A 106 -1.04 3.42 11.10
C ILE A 106 -1.87 2.37 11.82
N ALA A 107 -2.93 2.77 12.54
CA ALA A 107 -3.84 1.83 13.19
C ALA A 107 -4.49 0.83 12.21
N THR A 108 -4.80 1.31 11.01
CA THR A 108 -5.33 0.46 9.92
C THR A 108 -4.27 -0.56 9.46
N LEU A 109 -3.04 -0.11 9.19
CA LEU A 109 -1.95 -0.96 8.69
C LEU A 109 -1.51 -1.97 9.75
N ASP A 110 -1.33 -1.57 11.01
CA ASP A 110 -0.99 -2.48 12.11
C ASP A 110 -1.96 -3.64 12.17
N ARG A 111 -3.25 -3.34 12.12
CA ARG A 111 -4.29 -4.35 12.21
C ARG A 111 -4.43 -5.16 10.92
N LEU A 112 -4.35 -4.52 9.75
CA LEU A 112 -4.48 -5.20 8.46
C LEU A 112 -3.34 -6.21 8.26
N PHE A 113 -2.09 -5.78 8.50
CA PHE A 113 -0.93 -6.64 8.32
C PHE A 113 -0.85 -7.75 9.37
N PHE A 114 -1.28 -7.48 10.61
CA PHE A 114 -1.24 -8.45 11.69
C PHE A 114 -2.41 -9.46 11.66
N SER A 115 -3.60 -9.05 11.25
CA SER A 115 -4.79 -9.91 11.30
C SER A 115 -5.02 -10.77 10.05
N THR A 116 -4.25 -10.55 8.98
CA THR A 116 -4.38 -11.30 7.72
C THR A 116 -3.32 -12.40 7.63
N SER A 117 -3.76 -13.64 7.41
CA SER A 117 -2.91 -14.83 7.32
C SER A 117 -2.47 -15.19 5.90
N PHE A 118 -3.03 -14.56 4.87
CA PHE A 118 -2.63 -14.84 3.49
C PHE A 118 -1.18 -14.41 3.22
N ASP A 119 -0.55 -15.10 2.28
CA ASP A 119 0.82 -14.83 1.88
C ASP A 119 0.95 -13.50 1.13
N LYS A 120 1.75 -12.58 1.66
CA LYS A 120 2.03 -11.27 1.08
C LYS A 120 3.31 -11.26 0.23
N THR A 121 4.07 -12.36 0.27
CA THR A 121 5.35 -12.50 -0.46
C THR A 121 5.19 -12.11 -1.93
N MET A 122 6.08 -11.22 -2.39
CA MET A 122 6.14 -10.73 -3.77
C MET A 122 4.92 -9.91 -4.25
N LYS A 123 3.97 -9.54 -3.38
CA LYS A 123 3.08 -8.43 -3.68
C LYS A 123 3.88 -7.12 -3.65
N VAL A 124 3.68 -6.24 -4.62
CA VAL A 124 4.47 -5.00 -4.71
C VAL A 124 3.89 -3.94 -3.79
N GLY A 125 4.73 -3.39 -2.90
CA GLY A 125 4.38 -2.27 -2.02
C GLY A 125 4.86 -0.93 -2.56
N ALA A 126 4.12 0.14 -2.28
CA ALA A 126 4.58 1.50 -2.48
C ALA A 126 4.02 2.43 -1.39
N SER A 127 4.86 3.28 -0.81
CA SER A 127 4.43 4.36 0.06
C SER A 127 4.47 5.70 -0.65
N VAL A 128 3.50 6.56 -0.37
CA VAL A 128 3.39 7.92 -0.91
C VAL A 128 3.14 8.86 0.25
N VAL A 129 3.88 9.96 0.33
CA VAL A 129 3.73 10.93 1.39
C VAL A 129 3.44 12.32 0.86
N CYS A 130 2.54 13.04 1.53
CA CYS A 130 2.18 14.39 1.19
C CYS A 130 2.50 15.33 2.35
N ALA A 131 3.30 16.35 2.12
CA ALA A 131 3.65 17.32 3.13
C ALA A 131 3.62 18.76 2.61
N ARG A 132 3.46 19.71 3.54
CA ARG A 132 3.74 21.10 3.23
C ARG A 132 5.23 21.32 2.92
N ARG A 133 6.13 20.67 3.69
CA ARG A 133 7.58 20.91 3.61
C ARG A 133 8.41 19.73 4.10
N GLY A 134 8.60 19.58 5.42
CA GLY A 134 9.51 18.61 6.03
C GLY A 134 8.80 17.34 6.53
N GLY A 135 9.62 16.33 6.88
CA GLY A 135 9.15 15.08 7.48
C GLY A 135 8.80 13.97 6.49
N CYS A 136 8.95 14.21 5.18
CA CYS A 136 8.60 13.20 4.16
C CYS A 136 9.43 11.92 4.29
N SER A 137 10.76 12.01 4.42
CA SER A 137 11.63 10.83 4.48
C SER A 137 11.33 9.95 5.69
N ALA A 138 11.15 10.54 6.87
CA ALA A 138 10.82 9.78 8.07
C ALA A 138 9.47 9.03 7.93
N THR A 139 8.44 9.70 7.42
CA THR A 139 7.14 9.09 7.16
C THR A 139 7.19 8.02 6.06
N PHE A 140 7.97 8.26 5.00
CA PHE A 140 8.21 7.31 3.94
C PHE A 140 8.87 6.02 4.46
N ASP A 141 9.91 6.14 5.28
CA ASP A 141 10.61 5.02 5.88
C ASP A 141 9.71 4.24 6.86
N GLU A 142 8.88 4.95 7.64
CA GLU A 142 7.90 4.33 8.54
C GLU A 142 6.94 3.41 7.78
N LEU A 143 6.36 3.89 6.69
CA LEU A 143 5.39 3.14 5.89
C LEU A 143 6.04 1.95 5.16
N ASN A 144 7.27 2.08 4.67
CA ASN A 144 7.97 1.01 3.97
C ASN A 144 8.29 -0.19 4.86
N LYS A 145 8.33 -0.05 6.18
CA LYS A 145 8.59 -1.15 7.12
C LYS A 145 7.51 -2.25 7.07
N TYR A 146 6.26 -1.89 6.79
CA TYR A 146 5.18 -2.88 6.61
C TYR A 146 5.47 -3.83 5.43
N PHE A 147 6.07 -3.30 4.36
CA PHE A 147 6.38 -4.09 3.17
C PHE A 147 7.61 -4.97 3.40
N THR A 148 8.68 -4.40 3.95
CA THR A 148 9.93 -5.14 4.15
C THR A 148 9.76 -6.32 5.08
N ILE A 149 9.05 -6.17 6.21
CA ILE A 149 8.80 -7.29 7.14
C ILE A 149 7.88 -8.36 6.54
N SER A 150 7.11 -8.02 5.51
CA SER A 150 6.16 -8.91 4.85
C SER A 150 6.73 -9.56 3.57
N ASN A 151 8.05 -9.45 3.32
CA ASN A 151 8.72 -9.97 2.13
C ASN A 151 8.12 -9.44 0.82
N MET A 152 7.73 -8.16 0.83
CA MET A 152 7.14 -7.46 -0.30
C MET A 152 8.18 -6.54 -0.94
N PRO A 153 8.44 -6.64 -2.27
CA PRO A 153 9.28 -5.69 -2.98
C PRO A 153 8.67 -4.28 -2.93
N ILE A 154 9.52 -3.27 -2.72
CA ILE A 154 9.10 -1.86 -2.71
C ILE A 154 9.36 -1.24 -4.07
N ALA A 155 8.34 -0.65 -4.68
CA ALA A 155 8.50 0.12 -5.90
C ALA A 155 9.15 1.47 -5.60
N ALA A 156 10.19 1.81 -6.36
CA ALA A 156 10.83 3.11 -6.36
C ALA A 156 10.37 3.95 -7.55
N SER A 157 10.49 5.27 -7.43
CA SER A 157 10.33 6.23 -8.53
C SER A 157 11.69 6.83 -8.90
N GLN A 158 11.67 8.04 -9.46
CA GLN A 158 12.89 8.80 -9.75
C GLN A 158 13.43 9.59 -8.55
N TYR A 159 12.63 9.70 -7.48
CA TYR A 159 12.96 10.36 -6.22
C TYR A 159 12.21 9.67 -5.08
N TRP A 160 12.30 10.14 -3.83
CA TRP A 160 11.41 9.69 -2.76
C TRP A 160 9.97 10.04 -3.13
N ASN A 161 9.04 9.12 -2.88
CA ASN A 161 7.65 9.23 -3.32
C ASN A 161 6.89 10.31 -2.52
N CYS A 162 7.24 11.56 -2.76
CA CYS A 162 6.69 12.73 -2.08
C CYS A 162 5.91 13.61 -3.06
N ILE A 163 4.86 14.25 -2.56
CA ILE A 163 4.16 15.35 -3.20
C ILE A 163 3.94 16.46 -2.17
N HIS A 164 3.95 17.70 -2.60
CA HIS A 164 3.88 18.84 -1.70
C HIS A 164 2.62 19.67 -1.92
N GLY A 165 2.03 20.14 -0.81
CA GLY A 165 0.90 21.03 -0.80
C GLY A 165 0.45 21.32 0.64
N ARG A 166 0.09 22.59 0.91
CA ARG A 166 -0.44 23.05 2.20
C ARG A 166 -1.94 23.28 2.11
N GLU A 167 -2.33 24.14 1.18
CA GLU A 167 -3.72 24.51 0.99
C GLU A 167 -4.47 23.36 0.28
N LEU A 168 -5.79 23.41 0.31
CA LEU A 168 -6.64 22.39 -0.32
C LEU A 168 -6.35 22.33 -1.83
N GLY A 169 -6.04 21.13 -2.33
CA GLY A 169 -5.78 20.93 -3.75
C GLY A 169 -4.43 21.47 -4.26
N GLU A 170 -3.58 22.06 -3.41
CA GLU A 170 -2.35 22.71 -3.84
C GLU A 170 -1.33 21.74 -4.45
N ALA A 171 -1.37 20.45 -4.07
CA ALA A 171 -0.53 19.42 -4.67
C ALA A 171 -0.73 19.26 -6.19
N ASP A 172 -1.83 19.75 -6.75
CA ASP A 172 -2.04 19.78 -8.20
C ASP A 172 -1.04 20.70 -8.94
N ARG A 173 -0.42 21.63 -8.22
CA ARG A 173 0.64 22.52 -8.74
C ARG A 173 2.04 21.94 -8.61
N ASP A 174 2.21 20.86 -7.86
CA ASP A 174 3.51 20.20 -7.69
C ASP A 174 3.79 19.27 -8.88
N GLU A 175 4.33 19.84 -9.96
CA GLU A 175 4.61 19.09 -11.18
C GLU A 175 5.68 18.01 -10.97
N GLU A 176 6.69 18.25 -10.13
CA GLU A 176 7.71 17.25 -9.80
C GLU A 176 7.10 16.10 -8.99
N GLY A 177 6.27 16.40 -7.99
CA GLY A 177 5.55 15.38 -7.23
C GLY A 177 4.63 14.55 -8.12
N LYS A 178 3.85 15.17 -9.01
CA LYS A 178 3.00 14.46 -9.97
C LYS A 178 3.81 13.59 -10.93
N GLN A 179 4.94 14.08 -11.43
CA GLN A 179 5.84 13.29 -12.27
C GLN A 179 6.38 12.08 -11.49
N THR A 180 6.77 12.27 -10.23
CA THR A 180 7.22 11.21 -9.33
C THR A 180 6.13 10.13 -9.17
N MET A 181 4.86 10.52 -8.98
CA MET A 181 3.72 9.59 -8.92
C MET A 181 3.52 8.81 -10.22
N ARG A 182 3.65 9.47 -11.38
CA ARG A 182 3.54 8.79 -12.68
C ARG A 182 4.65 7.77 -12.90
N VAL A 183 5.89 8.12 -12.55
CA VAL A 183 7.03 7.20 -12.64
C VAL A 183 6.88 6.03 -11.68
N LEU A 184 6.45 6.30 -10.43
CA LEU A 184 6.16 5.26 -9.44
C LEU A 184 5.15 4.23 -9.95
N ALA A 185 4.04 4.69 -10.53
CA ALA A 185 3.00 3.81 -11.04
C ALA A 185 3.49 2.94 -12.21
N ARG A 186 4.31 3.49 -13.12
CA ARG A 186 4.93 2.71 -14.21
C ARG A 186 5.91 1.67 -13.68
N ASN A 187 6.78 2.06 -12.73
CA ASN A 187 7.75 1.14 -12.14
C ASN A 187 7.06 0.03 -11.35
N MET A 188 6.02 0.36 -10.58
CA MET A 188 5.20 -0.61 -9.87
C MET A 188 4.54 -1.60 -10.83
N THR A 189 3.97 -1.10 -11.92
CA THR A 189 3.36 -1.94 -12.97
C THR A 189 4.39 -2.87 -13.60
N PHE A 190 5.58 -2.36 -13.92
CA PHE A 190 6.67 -3.18 -14.47
C PHE A 190 7.10 -4.28 -13.51
N LEU A 191 7.26 -3.96 -12.22
CA LEU A 191 7.62 -4.93 -11.19
C LEU A 191 6.55 -6.04 -11.06
N MET A 192 5.27 -5.66 -10.97
CA MET A 192 4.17 -6.64 -10.88
C MET A 192 4.14 -7.57 -12.11
N LYS A 193 4.29 -7.02 -13.33
CA LYS A 193 4.36 -7.80 -14.56
C LYS A 193 5.56 -8.75 -14.57
N SER A 194 6.73 -8.27 -14.13
CA SER A 194 7.97 -9.05 -14.06
C SER A 194 7.88 -10.19 -13.03
N ILE A 195 7.33 -9.91 -11.86
CA ILE A 195 7.11 -10.90 -10.80
C ILE A 195 6.15 -12.00 -11.28
N GLU A 196 5.05 -11.62 -11.93
CA GLU A 196 4.09 -12.61 -12.46
C GLU A 196 4.72 -13.50 -13.56
N LEU A 197 5.57 -12.94 -14.42
CA LEU A 197 6.33 -13.70 -15.41
C LEU A 197 7.35 -14.60 -14.73
N GLY A 198 8.12 -14.09 -13.78
CA GLY A 198 9.11 -14.85 -13.02
C GLY A 198 8.45 -16.01 -12.26
N LYS A 199 7.33 -15.74 -11.59
CA LYS A 199 6.53 -16.75 -10.89
C LYS A 199 6.05 -17.87 -11.80
N LYS A 200 5.62 -17.56 -13.02
CA LYS A 200 5.19 -18.57 -13.99
C LYS A 200 6.34 -19.41 -14.52
N GLN A 201 7.52 -18.82 -14.67
CA GLN A 201 8.68 -19.49 -15.28
C GLN A 201 9.53 -20.25 -14.26
N PHE A 202 9.71 -19.70 -13.07
CA PHE A 202 10.68 -20.21 -12.08
C PHE A 202 10.02 -20.62 -10.75
N GLY A 203 8.73 -20.31 -10.55
CA GLY A 203 8.10 -20.37 -9.23
C GLY A 203 8.48 -19.16 -8.35
N LEU A 204 7.96 -19.15 -7.13
CA LEU A 204 8.41 -18.21 -6.09
C LEU A 204 9.67 -18.78 -5.42
N PRO A 205 10.52 -17.91 -4.81
CA PRO A 205 11.62 -18.37 -3.97
C PRO A 205 11.13 -19.36 -2.91
N GLU A 206 11.93 -20.38 -2.64
CA GLU A 206 11.65 -21.36 -1.59
C GLU A 206 11.54 -20.64 -0.24
N LYS A 207 10.57 -21.03 0.55
CA LYS A 207 10.40 -20.53 1.92
C LYS A 207 11.09 -21.47 2.89
N GLU A 208 12.06 -20.93 3.62
CA GLU A 208 12.60 -21.63 4.77
C GLU A 208 11.62 -21.60 5.95
N GLU A 209 11.71 -22.61 6.81
CA GLU A 209 11.03 -22.60 8.10
C GLU A 209 11.55 -21.46 8.96
N HIS A 210 10.65 -20.68 9.56
CA HIS A 210 11.05 -19.50 10.32
C HIS A 210 11.68 -19.87 11.65
N ALA A 211 12.97 -19.61 11.81
CA ALA A 211 13.68 -19.76 13.08
C ALA A 211 13.44 -18.55 13.99
N PHE A 212 13.00 -18.82 15.21
CA PHE A 212 12.78 -17.77 16.21
C PHE A 212 13.91 -17.76 17.23
N THR A 213 14.56 -16.61 17.41
CA THR A 213 15.60 -16.43 18.41
C THR A 213 15.09 -15.50 19.53
N HIS A 214 15.14 -16.01 20.77
CA HIS A 214 14.80 -15.25 21.96
C HIS A 214 16.06 -15.05 22.80
N PHE A 215 16.51 -13.81 22.96
CA PHE A 215 17.70 -13.48 23.76
C PHE A 215 17.39 -13.25 25.24
N ILE A 216 16.12 -13.12 25.60
CA ILE A 216 15.68 -12.96 26.99
C ILE A 216 15.43 -14.36 27.55
N ARG A 217 16.20 -14.71 28.57
CA ARG A 217 16.11 -16.01 29.28
C ARG A 217 15.55 -15.77 30.69
#